data_10802e25393fa51f09b98b499d4cf0c7
#
_entry.id   10802e25393fa51f09b98b499d4cf0c7
#
_cell.length_a   1.000
_cell.length_b   1.000
_cell.length_c   1.000
_cell.angle_alpha   90.00
_cell.angle_beta   90.00
_cell.angle_gamma   90.00
#
_symmetry.space_group_name_H-M   'P 1'
#
loop_
_entity.id
_entity.type
_entity.pdbx_description
1 polymer ?
#
loop_
_entity_poly.entity_id
_entity_poly.type
_entity_poly.pdbx_seq_one_letter_code
_entity_poly.pdbx_strand_id
1 'polypeptide(L)'
;MQKYVYKLLINLILFGLASTGYSQVHKTDQIEVELISETTNVVAGETLWLGIRLDPADHWHTYWKFGGDSGVATFTSDWEIADGAEIGDIVWPIPEWTPFLGSELVTFTYEREVILPIPVYIPSDFEGASFDLRTKIDWQVCEEICIPGDAEFSLSLPVASSLEIDERWVASFMDTRDLTPVAIDQHNLLSQFNAYDDKVNVMVSAFRGEFENVDEAYFFPTERRI
;
A
#
# COMPACT_ATOMS: atom_id res chain seq x y z
N MET A 1 39.41 27.56 -59.80
CA MET A 1 38.11 26.96 -59.51
C MET A 1 38.22 26.19 -58.19
N GLN A 2 37.80 26.79 -57.10
CA GLN A 2 38.02 26.30 -55.76
C GLN A 2 36.68 25.74 -55.25
N LYS A 3 36.62 24.40 -55.05
CA LYS A 3 35.41 23.71 -54.60
C LYS A 3 35.34 23.83 -53.08
N TYR A 4 34.41 24.60 -52.55
CA TYR A 4 34.05 24.60 -51.13
C TYR A 4 33.23 23.38 -50.80
N VAL A 5 33.79 22.48 -49.95
CA VAL A 5 33.09 21.35 -49.37
C VAL A 5 32.52 21.83 -48.04
N TYR A 6 31.22 22.07 -47.98
CA TYR A 6 30.52 22.33 -46.72
C TYR A 6 30.34 21.00 -45.97
N LYS A 7 31.07 20.82 -44.88
CA LYS A 7 30.79 19.77 -43.89
C LYS A 7 29.57 20.18 -43.08
N LEU A 8 28.45 19.58 -43.36
CA LEU A 8 27.24 19.66 -42.51
C LEU A 8 27.48 18.81 -41.25
N LEU A 9 27.76 19.47 -40.12
CA LEU A 9 27.78 18.85 -38.81
C LEU A 9 26.30 18.72 -38.37
N ILE A 10 25.71 17.53 -38.54
CA ILE A 10 24.43 17.19 -37.94
C ILE A 10 24.72 16.86 -36.47
N ASN A 11 24.47 17.84 -35.58
CA ASN A 11 24.35 17.58 -34.15
C ASN A 11 23.09 16.76 -33.90
N LEU A 12 23.27 15.47 -33.77
CA LEU A 12 22.23 14.54 -33.29
C LEU A 12 22.09 14.78 -31.79
N ILE A 13 21.19 15.67 -31.39
CA ILE A 13 20.76 15.79 -30.00
C ILE A 13 19.96 14.52 -29.69
N LEU A 14 20.62 13.55 -29.05
CA LEU A 14 19.92 12.45 -28.38
C LEU A 14 19.14 13.09 -27.22
N PHE A 15 17.87 13.42 -27.46
CA PHE A 15 16.90 13.59 -26.39
C PHE A 15 16.72 12.20 -25.77
N GLY A 16 17.39 11.97 -24.65
CA GLY A 16 17.09 10.84 -23.78
C GLY A 16 15.64 11.02 -23.35
N LEU A 17 14.74 10.22 -23.91
CA LEU A 17 13.42 10.01 -23.36
C LEU A 17 13.64 9.37 -21.99
N ALA A 18 13.65 10.18 -20.95
CA ALA A 18 13.44 9.66 -19.60
C ALA A 18 12.09 8.96 -19.65
N SER A 19 12.10 7.64 -19.73
CA SER A 19 10.91 6.82 -19.52
C SER A 19 10.53 7.04 -18.06
N THR A 20 9.60 7.95 -17.81
CA THR A 20 8.89 7.99 -16.54
C THR A 20 8.25 6.62 -16.39
N GLY A 21 8.71 5.87 -15.39
CA GLY A 21 8.18 4.55 -15.09
C GLY A 21 6.71 4.68 -14.70
N TYR A 22 5.84 4.53 -15.69
CA TYR A 22 4.42 4.42 -15.41
C TYR A 22 4.18 3.03 -14.81
N SER A 23 3.64 3.01 -13.61
CA SER A 23 3.07 1.82 -13.03
C SER A 23 2.02 1.24 -13.99
N GLN A 24 2.02 -0.06 -14.12
CA GLN A 24 1.04 -0.76 -14.93
C GLN A 24 -0.23 -0.96 -14.12
N VAL A 25 -1.35 -0.39 -14.55
CA VAL A 25 -2.67 -0.63 -13.93
C VAL A 25 -3.21 -1.96 -14.44
N HIS A 26 -3.52 -2.87 -13.53
CA HIS A 26 -4.32 -4.06 -13.82
C HIS A 26 -5.78 -3.74 -13.56
N LYS A 27 -6.60 -3.80 -14.61
CA LYS A 27 -8.03 -3.43 -14.55
C LYS A 27 -8.91 -4.58 -14.99
N THR A 28 -9.90 -4.89 -14.15
CA THR A 28 -11.03 -5.77 -14.45
C THR A 28 -12.34 -5.00 -14.29
N ASP A 29 -13.47 -5.66 -14.50
CA ASP A 29 -14.79 -5.06 -14.24
C ASP A 29 -15.06 -4.86 -12.74
N GLN A 30 -14.31 -5.54 -11.87
CA GLN A 30 -14.49 -5.57 -10.42
C GLN A 30 -13.50 -4.72 -9.64
N ILE A 31 -12.30 -4.52 -10.18
CA ILE A 31 -11.23 -3.83 -9.45
C ILE A 31 -10.14 -3.28 -10.39
N GLU A 32 -9.57 -2.13 -10.01
CA GLU A 32 -8.27 -1.67 -10.50
C GLU A 32 -7.21 -1.91 -9.44
N VAL A 33 -6.07 -2.49 -9.83
CA VAL A 33 -4.92 -2.72 -8.97
C VAL A 33 -3.69 -2.08 -9.59
N GLU A 34 -2.93 -1.36 -8.80
CA GLU A 34 -1.72 -0.66 -9.25
C GLU A 34 -0.64 -0.69 -8.16
N LEU A 35 0.61 -0.89 -8.55
CA LEU A 35 1.75 -0.67 -7.69
C LEU A 35 2.27 0.75 -7.92
N ILE A 36 2.20 1.61 -6.92
CA ILE A 36 2.54 3.02 -6.99
C ILE A 36 3.71 3.36 -6.06
N SER A 37 4.32 4.51 -6.26
CA SER A 37 5.33 5.08 -5.38
C SER A 37 4.88 6.45 -4.88
N GLU A 38 5.18 6.78 -3.62
CA GLU A 38 4.96 8.11 -3.05
C GLU A 38 5.89 9.16 -3.64
N THR A 39 7.04 8.73 -4.17
CA THR A 39 8.07 9.60 -4.77
C THR A 39 8.32 9.22 -6.22
N THR A 40 8.77 10.18 -7.02
CA THR A 40 9.13 9.97 -8.44
C THR A 40 10.55 9.44 -8.61
N ASN A 41 11.32 9.38 -7.53
CA ASN A 41 12.71 8.93 -7.49
C ASN A 41 13.04 8.22 -6.17
N VAL A 42 14.23 7.66 -6.07
CA VAL A 42 14.80 7.11 -4.85
C VAL A 42 16.09 7.83 -4.46
N VAL A 43 16.42 7.82 -3.18
CA VAL A 43 17.66 8.31 -2.61
C VAL A 43 18.34 7.19 -1.83
N ALA A 44 19.62 6.93 -2.09
CA ALA A 44 20.38 5.92 -1.37
C ALA A 44 20.40 6.22 0.14
N GLY A 45 20.12 5.22 0.96
CA GLY A 45 20.02 5.32 2.42
C GLY A 45 18.65 5.81 2.95
N GLU A 46 17.72 6.19 2.08
CA GLU A 46 16.37 6.61 2.45
C GLU A 46 15.35 5.48 2.26
N THR A 47 14.20 5.62 2.89
CA THR A 47 13.08 4.70 2.73
C THR A 47 12.20 5.13 1.56
N LEU A 48 12.05 4.23 0.58
CA LEU A 48 11.05 4.35 -0.49
C LEU A 48 9.72 3.83 0.03
N TRP A 49 8.67 4.63 -0.07
CA TRP A 49 7.31 4.16 0.20
C TRP A 49 6.60 3.78 -1.09
N LEU A 50 6.36 2.48 -1.24
CA LEU A 50 5.46 1.94 -2.26
C LEU A 50 4.03 1.88 -1.71
N GLY A 51 3.05 1.76 -2.59
CA GLY A 51 1.66 1.51 -2.24
C GLY A 51 1.03 0.51 -3.20
N ILE A 52 0.29 -0.45 -2.68
CA ILE A 52 -0.66 -1.21 -3.48
C ILE A 52 -1.96 -0.42 -3.46
N ARG A 53 -2.32 0.16 -4.59
CA ARG A 53 -3.62 0.80 -4.79
C ARG A 53 -4.62 -0.27 -5.19
N LEU A 54 -5.68 -0.41 -4.40
CA LEU A 54 -6.82 -1.27 -4.66
C LEU A 54 -8.04 -0.36 -4.80
N ASP A 55 -8.69 -0.37 -5.95
CA ASP A 55 -9.86 0.45 -6.23
C ASP A 55 -11.01 -0.46 -6.72
N PRO A 56 -11.78 -1.03 -5.79
CA PRO A 56 -12.90 -1.89 -6.13
C PRO A 56 -14.02 -1.08 -6.79
N ALA A 57 -14.71 -1.70 -7.75
CA ALA A 57 -15.89 -1.12 -8.37
C ALA A 57 -17.04 -1.01 -7.36
N ASP A 58 -18.07 -0.22 -7.67
CA ASP A 58 -19.25 -0.06 -6.83
C ASP A 58 -19.82 -1.43 -6.39
N HIS A 59 -20.09 -1.57 -5.09
CA HIS A 59 -20.56 -2.79 -4.41
C HIS A 59 -19.52 -3.90 -4.21
N TRP A 60 -18.35 -3.80 -4.84
CA TRP A 60 -17.24 -4.71 -4.61
C TRP A 60 -16.37 -4.22 -3.46
N HIS A 61 -15.67 -5.16 -2.78
CA HIS A 61 -14.78 -4.85 -1.67
C HIS A 61 -13.57 -5.79 -1.66
N THR A 62 -12.49 -5.29 -1.07
CA THR A 62 -11.30 -6.08 -0.72
C THR A 62 -11.21 -6.24 0.79
N TYR A 63 -10.21 -6.95 1.29
CA TYR A 63 -10.13 -7.33 2.69
C TYR A 63 -8.89 -6.76 3.37
N TRP A 64 -9.07 -6.43 4.66
CA TRP A 64 -7.98 -6.12 5.56
C TRP A 64 -7.06 -7.34 5.76
N LYS A 65 -5.90 -7.16 6.46
CA LYS A 65 -4.95 -8.25 6.77
C LYS A 65 -5.61 -9.49 7.38
N PHE A 66 -6.73 -9.31 8.05
CA PHE A 66 -7.65 -10.37 8.49
C PHE A 66 -9.05 -9.99 8.03
N GLY A 67 -9.58 -10.76 7.13
CA GLY A 67 -10.91 -10.51 6.57
C GLY A 67 -12.07 -10.70 7.54
N GLY A 68 -11.81 -11.05 8.80
CA GLY A 68 -12.84 -11.43 9.77
C GLY A 68 -13.29 -12.86 9.55
N ASP A 69 -14.61 -13.08 9.47
CA ASP A 69 -15.21 -14.40 9.26
C ASP A 69 -15.14 -14.86 7.79
N SER A 70 -14.75 -13.97 6.86
CA SER A 70 -14.65 -14.28 5.43
C SER A 70 -13.56 -13.45 4.78
N GLY A 71 -13.09 -13.90 3.61
CA GLY A 71 -12.17 -13.19 2.74
C GLY A 71 -10.69 -13.45 2.98
N VAL A 72 -9.90 -13.10 1.97
CA VAL A 72 -8.44 -13.25 1.95
C VAL A 72 -7.81 -11.89 1.72
N ALA A 73 -6.85 -11.54 2.56
CA ALA A 73 -6.07 -10.32 2.43
C ALA A 73 -5.24 -10.29 1.13
N THR A 74 -4.98 -9.09 0.64
CA THR A 74 -3.97 -8.87 -0.40
C THR A 74 -2.59 -9.19 0.14
N PHE A 75 -1.74 -9.80 -0.67
CA PHE A 75 -0.34 -10.07 -0.31
C PHE A 75 0.57 -9.92 -1.53
N THR A 76 1.85 -9.79 -1.26
CA THR A 76 2.90 -9.71 -2.28
C THR A 76 3.81 -10.92 -2.21
N SER A 77 4.32 -11.35 -3.35
CA SER A 77 5.27 -12.44 -3.49
C SER A 77 6.28 -12.15 -4.60
N ASP A 78 7.28 -13.02 -4.71
CA ASP A 78 8.24 -13.03 -5.82
C ASP A 78 8.90 -11.66 -6.07
N TRP A 79 9.36 -11.00 -4.99
CA TRP A 79 10.05 -9.73 -5.09
C TRP A 79 11.41 -9.89 -5.77
N GLU A 80 11.58 -9.12 -6.84
CA GLU A 80 12.85 -8.89 -7.50
C GLU A 80 13.25 -7.43 -7.24
N ILE A 81 14.29 -7.20 -6.44
CA ILE A 81 14.79 -5.88 -6.07
C ILE A 81 16.31 -5.87 -6.10
N ALA A 82 16.91 -4.68 -6.03
CA ALA A 82 18.36 -4.55 -5.95
C ALA A 82 18.96 -5.22 -4.71
N ASP A 83 20.16 -5.76 -4.85
CA ASP A 83 20.91 -6.38 -3.77
C ASP A 83 21.06 -5.42 -2.58
N GLY A 84 20.83 -5.93 -1.39
CA GLY A 84 20.92 -5.17 -0.13
C GLY A 84 19.70 -4.32 0.20
N ALA A 85 18.72 -4.16 -0.69
CA ALA A 85 17.45 -3.54 -0.35
C ALA A 85 16.55 -4.54 0.41
N GLU A 86 15.72 -4.03 1.31
CA GLU A 86 14.82 -4.82 2.15
C GLU A 86 13.38 -4.35 2.00
N ILE A 87 12.46 -5.30 1.87
CA ILE A 87 11.02 -5.04 1.83
C ILE A 87 10.48 -5.17 3.26
N GLY A 88 9.80 -4.13 3.73
CA GLY A 88 9.08 -4.19 4.99
C GLY A 88 7.67 -4.77 4.85
N ASP A 89 6.98 -4.88 5.97
CA ASP A 89 5.61 -5.37 6.01
C ASP A 89 4.62 -4.35 5.42
N ILE A 90 3.51 -4.85 4.87
CA ILE A 90 2.38 -4.01 4.46
C ILE A 90 1.84 -3.28 5.69
N VAL A 91 1.70 -1.96 5.58
CA VAL A 91 1.01 -1.12 6.57
C VAL A 91 -0.47 -1.13 6.25
N TRP A 92 -1.28 -1.53 7.22
CA TRP A 92 -2.71 -1.73 7.04
C TRP A 92 -3.51 -0.57 7.64
N PRO A 93 -4.18 0.26 6.84
CA PRO A 93 -5.15 1.24 7.33
C PRO A 93 -6.29 0.55 8.08
N ILE A 94 -7.00 1.30 8.91
CA ILE A 94 -8.20 0.80 9.59
C ILE A 94 -9.25 0.41 8.54
N PRO A 95 -9.79 -0.82 8.57
CA PRO A 95 -10.82 -1.27 7.65
C PRO A 95 -12.21 -0.77 8.07
N GLU A 96 -13.19 -0.96 7.20
CA GLU A 96 -14.59 -0.89 7.58
C GLU A 96 -15.01 -2.16 8.30
N TRP A 97 -15.86 -2.02 9.32
CA TRP A 97 -16.48 -3.13 10.05
C TRP A 97 -17.83 -3.43 9.41
N THR A 98 -17.91 -4.49 8.62
CA THR A 98 -19.08 -4.81 7.80
C THR A 98 -19.77 -6.05 8.32
N PRO A 99 -21.00 -5.93 8.89
CA PRO A 99 -21.77 -7.09 9.31
C PRO A 99 -22.29 -7.85 8.08
N PHE A 100 -22.18 -9.16 8.10
CA PHE A 100 -22.74 -10.01 7.06
C PHE A 100 -24.27 -10.08 7.24
N LEU A 101 -25.03 -9.62 6.23
CA LEU A 101 -26.48 -9.46 6.30
C LEU A 101 -27.19 -10.71 6.84
N GLY A 102 -27.90 -10.55 7.97
CA GLY A 102 -28.71 -11.59 8.59
C GLY A 102 -27.94 -12.65 9.39
N SER A 103 -26.65 -12.41 9.68
CA SER A 103 -25.82 -13.28 10.49
C SER A 103 -25.10 -12.51 11.61
N GLU A 104 -24.48 -13.24 12.55
CA GLU A 104 -23.58 -12.66 13.56
C GLU A 104 -22.14 -12.53 13.02
N LEU A 105 -21.91 -12.86 11.74
CA LEU A 105 -20.59 -12.81 11.11
C LEU A 105 -20.21 -11.37 10.74
N VAL A 106 -18.94 -11.08 10.84
CA VAL A 106 -18.35 -9.76 10.57
C VAL A 106 -17.16 -9.90 9.63
N THR A 107 -17.11 -9.01 8.64
CA THR A 107 -15.95 -8.88 7.75
C THR A 107 -15.28 -7.53 7.94
N PHE A 108 -13.97 -7.50 7.72
CA PHE A 108 -13.14 -6.31 7.75
C PHE A 108 -12.69 -5.99 6.33
N THR A 109 -13.29 -4.95 5.75
CA THR A 109 -13.25 -4.70 4.32
C THR A 109 -12.78 -3.30 3.97
N TYR A 110 -12.42 -3.11 2.71
CA TYR A 110 -12.26 -1.83 2.05
C TYR A 110 -13.24 -1.78 0.88
N GLU A 111 -14.29 -0.97 1.02
CA GLU A 111 -15.36 -0.81 0.02
C GLU A 111 -15.05 0.32 -0.99
N ARG A 112 -13.96 1.04 -0.79
CA ARG A 112 -13.49 2.15 -1.63
C ARG A 112 -12.01 1.99 -1.90
N GLU A 113 -11.49 2.89 -2.72
CA GLU A 113 -10.05 2.98 -2.95
C GLU A 113 -9.29 2.99 -1.63
N VAL A 114 -8.29 2.13 -1.56
CA VAL A 114 -7.33 2.06 -0.46
C VAL A 114 -5.92 1.92 -1.00
N ILE A 115 -4.97 2.57 -0.35
CA ILE A 115 -3.56 2.32 -0.55
C ILE A 115 -3.06 1.50 0.62
N LEU A 116 -2.33 0.43 0.33
CA LEU A 116 -1.60 -0.39 1.30
C LEU A 116 -0.12 -0.05 1.20
N PRO A 117 0.43 0.79 2.10
CA PRO A 117 1.83 1.21 2.03
C PRO A 117 2.79 0.07 2.36
N ILE A 118 3.92 0.04 1.67
CA ILE A 118 5.02 -0.90 1.89
C ILE A 118 6.32 -0.10 1.94
N PRO A 119 7.07 -0.10 3.06
CA PRO A 119 8.38 0.51 3.10
C PRO A 119 9.42 -0.38 2.42
N VAL A 120 10.28 0.22 1.61
CA VAL A 120 11.44 -0.41 0.99
C VAL A 120 12.69 0.34 1.45
N TYR A 121 13.59 -0.35 2.15
CA TYR A 121 14.80 0.23 2.68
C TYR A 121 15.91 0.16 1.63
N ILE A 122 16.34 1.31 1.13
CA ILE A 122 17.38 1.42 0.12
C ILE A 122 18.76 1.46 0.81
N PRO A 123 19.73 0.60 0.46
CA PRO A 123 21.05 0.65 1.06
C PRO A 123 21.75 1.99 0.76
N SER A 124 22.52 2.47 1.75
CA SER A 124 23.20 3.77 1.65
C SER A 124 24.35 3.79 0.62
N ASP A 125 24.83 2.62 0.23
CA ASP A 125 25.85 2.40 -0.78
C ASP A 125 25.30 1.97 -2.14
N PHE A 126 23.99 2.17 -2.37
CA PHE A 126 23.37 1.90 -3.66
C PHE A 126 23.86 2.89 -4.72
N GLU A 127 24.50 2.36 -5.79
CA GLU A 127 25.13 3.15 -6.86
C GLU A 127 24.41 3.03 -8.23
N GLY A 128 23.21 2.45 -8.27
CA GLY A 128 22.44 2.33 -9.52
C GLY A 128 21.99 3.69 -10.08
N ALA A 129 21.80 3.78 -11.38
CA ALA A 129 21.17 4.95 -12.02
C ALA A 129 19.66 4.94 -11.87
N SER A 130 19.07 3.75 -11.74
CA SER A 130 17.67 3.48 -11.44
C SER A 130 17.56 2.42 -10.36
N PHE A 131 16.46 2.47 -9.63
CA PHE A 131 16.02 1.41 -8.73
C PHE A 131 14.86 0.69 -9.39
N ASP A 132 15.14 -0.52 -9.85
CA ASP A 132 14.17 -1.35 -10.54
C ASP A 132 13.64 -2.39 -9.57
N LEU A 133 12.34 -2.58 -9.58
CA LEU A 133 11.68 -3.58 -8.76
C LEU A 133 10.54 -4.27 -9.50
N ARG A 134 10.27 -5.50 -9.10
CA ARG A 134 9.15 -6.30 -9.60
C ARG A 134 8.58 -7.13 -8.47
N THR A 135 7.26 -7.34 -8.49
CA THR A 135 6.57 -8.22 -7.56
C THR A 135 5.30 -8.78 -8.17
N LYS A 136 4.85 -9.90 -7.67
CA LYS A 136 3.51 -10.40 -7.89
C LYS A 136 2.62 -9.93 -6.74
N ILE A 137 1.44 -9.41 -7.07
CA ILE A 137 0.40 -9.05 -6.10
C ILE A 137 -0.78 -9.99 -6.31
N ASP A 138 -1.22 -10.61 -5.23
CA ASP A 138 -2.41 -11.47 -5.18
C ASP A 138 -3.47 -10.77 -4.33
N TRP A 139 -4.73 -10.78 -4.78
CA TRP A 139 -5.86 -10.18 -4.07
C TRP A 139 -7.12 -11.01 -4.19
N GLN A 140 -8.10 -10.66 -3.40
CA GLN A 140 -9.46 -11.16 -3.54
C GLN A 140 -10.43 -9.97 -3.52
N VAL A 141 -11.36 -9.94 -4.48
CA VAL A 141 -12.43 -8.94 -4.53
C VAL A 141 -13.77 -9.65 -4.51
N CYS A 142 -14.69 -9.17 -3.66
CA CYS A 142 -15.96 -9.84 -3.41
C CYS A 142 -17.14 -8.86 -3.49
N GLU A 143 -18.29 -9.40 -3.88
CA GLU A 143 -19.64 -8.87 -3.73
C GLU A 143 -20.51 -10.01 -3.19
N GLU A 144 -21.37 -10.64 -4.00
CA GLU A 144 -22.07 -11.88 -3.63
C GLU A 144 -21.16 -13.12 -3.75
N ILE A 145 -20.17 -13.05 -4.63
CA ILE A 145 -19.14 -14.08 -4.84
C ILE A 145 -17.76 -13.44 -4.72
N CYS A 146 -16.78 -14.25 -4.36
CA CYS A 146 -15.40 -13.82 -4.27
C CYS A 146 -14.60 -14.26 -5.50
N ILE A 147 -13.89 -13.34 -6.11
CA ILE A 147 -13.05 -13.55 -7.27
C ILE A 147 -11.59 -13.33 -6.86
N PRO A 148 -10.75 -14.37 -6.85
CA PRO A 148 -9.32 -14.19 -6.70
C PRO A 148 -8.71 -13.58 -7.97
N GLY A 149 -7.73 -12.72 -7.81
CA GLY A 149 -6.94 -12.15 -8.90
C GLY A 149 -5.49 -12.08 -8.54
N ASP A 150 -4.64 -12.05 -9.53
CA ASP A 150 -3.21 -11.81 -9.40
C ASP A 150 -2.65 -11.13 -10.65
N ALA A 151 -1.56 -10.37 -10.46
CA ALA A 151 -0.79 -9.81 -11.55
C ALA A 151 0.65 -9.50 -11.12
N GLU A 152 1.53 -9.41 -12.11
CA GLU A 152 2.90 -8.93 -11.94
C GLU A 152 2.96 -7.43 -12.17
N PHE A 153 3.67 -6.74 -11.30
CA PHE A 153 3.89 -5.29 -11.37
C PHE A 153 5.38 -4.98 -11.34
N SER A 154 5.77 -3.93 -12.02
CA SER A 154 7.15 -3.44 -12.01
C SER A 154 7.18 -1.93 -11.95
N LEU A 155 8.19 -1.39 -11.26
CA LEU A 155 8.51 0.02 -11.22
C LEU A 155 9.99 0.21 -11.50
N SER A 156 10.32 1.32 -12.16
CA SER A 156 11.69 1.78 -12.37
C SER A 156 11.75 3.25 -11.97
N LEU A 157 12.46 3.55 -10.91
CA LEU A 157 12.59 4.89 -10.35
C LEU A 157 14.02 5.39 -10.50
N PRO A 158 14.26 6.62 -11.02
CA PRO A 158 15.61 7.17 -11.10
C PRO A 158 16.18 7.41 -9.71
N VAL A 159 17.51 7.28 -9.59
CA VAL A 159 18.23 7.62 -8.36
C VAL A 159 18.62 9.09 -8.38
N ALA A 160 18.34 9.79 -7.29
CA ALA A 160 18.62 11.22 -7.15
C ALA A 160 19.28 11.54 -5.79
N SER A 161 19.70 12.78 -5.60
CA SER A 161 20.30 13.26 -4.35
C SER A 161 19.27 13.81 -3.34
N SER A 162 18.03 13.99 -3.76
CA SER A 162 16.90 14.41 -2.91
C SER A 162 15.62 13.74 -3.37
N LEU A 163 14.72 13.46 -2.43
CA LEU A 163 13.40 12.91 -2.75
C LEU A 163 12.52 13.95 -3.44
N GLU A 164 11.78 13.51 -4.45
CA GLU A 164 10.75 14.28 -5.14
C GLU A 164 9.42 13.55 -4.99
N ILE A 165 8.44 14.21 -4.36
CA ILE A 165 7.12 13.66 -4.12
C ILE A 165 6.35 13.50 -5.44
N ASP A 166 5.62 12.40 -5.58
CA ASP A 166 4.66 12.25 -6.67
C ASP A 166 3.34 12.93 -6.30
N GLU A 167 3.09 14.11 -6.89
CA GLU A 167 1.89 14.90 -6.61
C GLU A 167 0.57 14.17 -6.91
N ARG A 168 0.60 13.11 -7.72
CA ARG A 168 -0.58 12.29 -8.02
C ARG A 168 -1.06 11.50 -6.80
N TRP A 169 -0.11 11.07 -5.94
CA TRP A 169 -0.38 10.11 -4.87
C TRP A 169 -0.20 10.67 -3.46
N VAL A 170 0.43 11.82 -3.29
CA VAL A 170 0.76 12.38 -1.97
C VAL A 170 -0.46 12.49 -1.06
N ALA A 171 -1.60 12.97 -1.58
CA ALA A 171 -2.82 13.11 -0.79
C ALA A 171 -3.32 11.74 -0.31
N SER A 172 -3.38 10.75 -1.19
CA SER A 172 -3.84 9.39 -0.86
C SER A 172 -2.93 8.69 0.14
N PHE A 173 -1.60 8.90 0.07
CA PHE A 173 -0.67 8.40 1.09
C PHE A 173 -0.86 9.11 2.44
N MET A 174 -1.14 10.41 2.44
CA MET A 174 -1.43 11.16 3.68
C MET A 174 -2.73 10.66 4.33
N ASP A 175 -3.81 10.54 3.57
CA ASP A 175 -5.10 10.01 4.04
C ASP A 175 -4.93 8.60 4.63
N THR A 176 -4.13 7.76 3.98
CA THR A 176 -3.81 6.42 4.47
C THR A 176 -3.07 6.44 5.80
N ARG A 177 -2.11 7.36 5.99
CA ARG A 177 -1.38 7.50 7.26
C ARG A 177 -2.30 7.94 8.40
N ASP A 178 -3.26 8.82 8.12
CA ASP A 178 -4.24 9.27 9.10
C ASP A 178 -5.17 8.11 9.55
N LEU A 179 -5.38 7.13 8.67
CA LEU A 179 -6.13 5.91 8.97
C LEU A 179 -5.27 4.76 9.53
N THR A 180 -3.96 4.97 9.71
CA THR A 180 -3.08 3.91 10.22
C THR A 180 -3.16 3.85 11.76
N PRO A 181 -3.42 2.66 12.35
CA PRO A 181 -3.45 2.50 13.79
C PRO A 181 -2.12 2.88 14.44
N VAL A 182 -2.18 3.61 15.55
CA VAL A 182 -1.01 3.95 16.36
C VAL A 182 -0.88 3.02 17.56
N ALA A 183 0.34 2.83 18.04
CA ALA A 183 0.58 1.94 19.18
C ALA A 183 -0.08 2.46 20.47
N ILE A 184 -0.66 1.56 21.26
CA ILE A 184 -1.45 1.87 22.46
C ILE A 184 -0.66 2.60 23.55
N ASP A 185 0.65 2.35 23.65
CA ASP A 185 1.54 2.96 24.62
C ASP A 185 1.68 4.48 24.43
N GLN A 186 1.40 4.99 23.24
CA GLN A 186 1.40 6.42 22.94
C GLN A 186 0.17 7.15 23.52
N HIS A 187 -0.89 6.41 23.87
CA HIS A 187 -2.17 6.96 24.33
C HIS A 187 -2.48 6.69 25.80
N ASN A 188 -1.55 6.10 26.58
CA ASN A 188 -1.78 5.71 27.96
C ASN A 188 -3.07 4.89 28.18
N LEU A 189 -3.38 4.02 27.23
CA LEU A 189 -4.53 3.14 27.31
C LEU A 189 -4.18 1.86 28.04
N LEU A 190 -5.09 1.39 28.90
CA LEU A 190 -5.04 0.06 29.49
C LEU A 190 -6.12 -0.81 28.84
N SER A 191 -5.72 -1.97 28.35
CA SER A 191 -6.67 -2.96 27.83
C SER A 191 -6.65 -4.21 28.71
N GLN A 192 -7.83 -4.76 28.97
CA GLN A 192 -8.00 -6.02 29.68
C GLN A 192 -8.93 -6.94 28.88
N PHE A 193 -8.49 -8.17 28.66
CA PHE A 193 -9.24 -9.19 27.92
C PHE A 193 -9.70 -10.26 28.90
N ASN A 194 -10.99 -10.60 28.84
CA ASN A 194 -11.56 -11.73 29.55
C ASN A 194 -12.30 -12.62 28.56
N ALA A 195 -11.85 -13.87 28.42
CA ALA A 195 -12.57 -14.90 27.67
C ALA A 195 -13.53 -15.66 28.59
N TYR A 196 -14.77 -15.79 28.19
CA TYR A 196 -15.81 -16.53 28.91
C TYR A 196 -16.60 -17.39 27.92
N ASP A 197 -16.53 -18.70 28.07
CA ASP A 197 -17.09 -19.68 27.14
C ASP A 197 -16.62 -19.42 25.68
N ASP A 198 -17.52 -19.05 24.80
CA ASP A 198 -17.30 -18.71 23.40
C ASP A 198 -17.25 -17.18 23.14
N LYS A 199 -17.22 -16.37 24.18
CA LYS A 199 -17.22 -14.90 24.11
C LYS A 199 -15.96 -14.29 24.68
N VAL A 200 -15.47 -13.25 23.99
CA VAL A 200 -14.38 -12.41 24.47
C VAL A 200 -14.93 -11.05 24.87
N ASN A 201 -14.73 -10.68 26.14
CA ASN A 201 -15.01 -9.32 26.60
C ASN A 201 -13.72 -8.53 26.60
N VAL A 202 -13.70 -7.43 25.87
CA VAL A 202 -12.58 -6.49 25.82
C VAL A 202 -12.97 -5.26 26.62
N MET A 203 -12.18 -4.93 27.63
CA MET A 203 -12.30 -3.68 28.37
C MET A 203 -11.10 -2.81 28.05
N VAL A 204 -11.35 -1.63 27.49
CA VAL A 204 -10.34 -0.61 27.24
C VAL A 204 -10.60 0.57 28.19
N SER A 205 -9.58 1.00 28.88
CA SER A 205 -9.66 2.13 29.82
C SER A 205 -8.62 3.18 29.45
N ALA A 206 -9.03 4.44 29.40
CA ALA A 206 -8.16 5.58 29.19
C ALA A 206 -7.97 6.40 30.48
N PHE A 207 -6.82 7.03 30.59
CA PHE A 207 -6.57 8.01 31.63
C PHE A 207 -6.93 9.41 31.13
N ARG A 208 -7.87 10.08 31.84
CA ARG A 208 -8.22 11.50 31.66
C ARG A 208 -8.79 11.87 30.26
N GLY A 209 -10.04 11.49 30.02
CA GLY A 209 -10.86 12.14 28.98
C GLY A 209 -10.52 11.79 27.52
N GLU A 210 -9.65 10.82 27.28
CA GLU A 210 -9.35 10.37 25.90
C GLU A 210 -10.56 9.77 25.20
N PHE A 211 -11.62 9.42 25.94
CA PHE A 211 -12.89 8.92 25.39
C PHE A 211 -14.06 9.92 25.52
N GLU A 212 -13.81 11.17 25.92
CA GLU A 212 -14.90 12.14 26.16
C GLU A 212 -15.78 12.42 24.94
N ASN A 213 -15.32 12.14 23.72
CA ASN A 213 -16.03 12.38 22.47
C ASN A 213 -16.06 11.13 21.57
N VAL A 214 -15.98 9.91 22.15
CA VAL A 214 -16.07 8.65 21.40
C VAL A 214 -17.51 8.16 21.47
N ASP A 215 -18.22 8.22 20.35
CA ASP A 215 -19.59 7.73 20.23
C ASP A 215 -19.63 6.21 19.98
N GLU A 216 -18.64 5.66 19.27
CA GLU A 216 -18.55 4.25 18.92
C GLU A 216 -17.09 3.76 19.00
N ALA A 217 -16.91 2.47 19.30
CA ALA A 217 -15.61 1.81 19.29
C ALA A 217 -15.72 0.42 18.66
N TYR A 218 -14.79 0.12 17.76
CA TYR A 218 -14.73 -1.17 17.08
C TYR A 218 -13.45 -1.89 17.46
N PHE A 219 -13.55 -3.22 17.56
CA PHE A 219 -12.40 -4.06 17.84
C PHE A 219 -11.95 -4.78 16.56
N PHE A 220 -10.66 -4.62 16.24
CA PHE A 220 -10.03 -5.29 15.11
C PHE A 220 -8.90 -6.20 15.64
N PRO A 221 -9.03 -7.53 15.56
CA PRO A 221 -7.98 -8.43 16.02
C PRO A 221 -6.75 -8.32 15.13
N THR A 222 -5.58 -8.17 15.73
CA THR A 222 -4.30 -8.10 15.00
C THR A 222 -3.71 -9.47 14.67
N GLU A 223 -4.25 -10.53 15.26
CA GLU A 223 -3.85 -11.92 15.04
C GLU A 223 -5.08 -12.82 14.85
N ARG A 224 -4.93 -13.86 14.03
CA ARG A 224 -6.03 -14.78 13.66
C ARG A 224 -6.45 -15.77 14.77
N ARG A 225 -5.93 -15.60 15.99
CA ARG A 225 -6.16 -16.51 17.12
C ARG A 225 -7.08 -15.89 18.15
N ILE A 226 -8.32 -15.80 17.82
CA ILE A 226 -9.37 -15.62 18.84
C ILE A 226 -10.48 -16.62 18.53
#